data_3e4dff9779687e616205b16c8a120ac7
#
_entry.id   3e4dff9779687e616205b16c8a120ac7
#
_cell.length_a   1.000
_cell.length_b   1.000
_cell.length_c   1.000
_cell.angle_alpha   90.00
_cell.angle_beta   90.00
_cell.angle_gamma   90.00
#
_symmetry.space_group_name_H-M   'P 1'
#
loop_
_entity.id
_entity.type
_entity.pdbx_description
1 polymer ?
#
loop_
_entity_poly.entity_id
_entity_poly.type
_entity_poly.pdbx_seq_one_letter_code
_entity_poly.pdbx_strand_id
1 'polypeptide(L)'
;MNSLKTYPLTTGNEKLNMELTSMEVIDEIEDTRYTTYGLRVTDQAGEIVFAALDVDTRMEYVQRFVELCSQNDASVIHLPDLLEDYLG
;
A
#
# COMPACT_ATOMS: atom_id res chain seq x y z
N MET A 1 7.41 -10.54 2.62
CA MET A 1 6.59 -9.55 1.89
C MET A 1 6.95 -9.56 0.42
N ASN A 2 5.95 -9.54 -0.44
CA ASN A 2 6.15 -9.51 -1.88
C ASN A 2 5.52 -8.25 -2.49
N SER A 3 6.20 -7.66 -3.45
CA SER A 3 5.65 -6.60 -4.27
C SER A 3 4.95 -7.24 -5.47
N LEU A 4 3.65 -6.99 -5.62
CA LEU A 4 2.84 -7.61 -6.67
C LEU A 4 2.77 -6.73 -7.93
N LYS A 5 2.67 -5.43 -7.74
CA LYS A 5 2.56 -4.48 -8.83
C LYS A 5 3.00 -3.10 -8.37
N THR A 6 3.61 -2.35 -9.26
CA THR A 6 4.11 -1.00 -8.97
C THR A 6 3.32 0.01 -9.80
N TYR A 7 2.92 1.10 -9.16
CA TYR A 7 2.20 2.20 -9.78
C TYR A 7 2.99 3.50 -9.59
N PRO A 8 2.96 4.40 -10.55
CA PRO A 8 3.58 5.71 -10.36
C PRO A 8 2.75 6.57 -9.42
N LEU A 9 3.42 7.38 -8.61
CA LEU A 9 2.78 8.37 -7.78
C LEU A 9 3.59 9.65 -7.87
N THR A 10 2.94 10.73 -8.31
CA THR A 10 3.61 12.03 -8.42
C THR A 10 3.10 12.95 -7.32
N THR A 11 4.01 13.43 -6.48
CA THR A 11 3.70 14.37 -5.40
C THR A 11 4.50 15.65 -5.64
N GLY A 12 3.83 16.72 -6.04
CA GLY A 12 4.51 17.94 -6.44
C GLY A 12 5.43 17.69 -7.63
N ASN A 13 6.73 17.94 -7.45
CA ASN A 13 7.76 17.65 -8.47
C ASN A 13 8.46 16.32 -8.26
N GLU A 14 8.04 15.56 -7.25
CA GLU A 14 8.69 14.31 -6.89
C GLU A 14 7.95 13.12 -7.50
N LYS A 15 8.72 12.22 -8.10
CA LYS A 15 8.20 10.96 -8.64
C LYS A 15 8.50 9.84 -7.68
N LEU A 16 7.44 9.16 -7.26
CA LEU A 16 7.50 8.06 -6.32
C LEU A 16 6.97 6.78 -6.96
N ASN A 17 7.26 5.66 -6.32
CA ASN A 17 6.72 4.36 -6.70
C ASN A 17 5.82 3.85 -5.59
N MET A 18 4.59 3.49 -5.95
CA MET A 18 3.62 2.91 -5.02
C MET A 18 3.47 1.44 -5.36
N GLU A 19 3.76 0.57 -4.40
CA GLU A 19 3.72 -0.87 -4.60
C GLU A 19 2.52 -1.47 -3.89
N LEU A 20 1.79 -2.32 -4.60
CA LEU A 20 0.80 -3.23 -4.00
C LEU A 20 1.58 -4.41 -3.43
N THR A 21 1.41 -4.68 -2.15
CA THR A 21 2.19 -5.71 -1.46
C THR A 21 1.31 -6.84 -0.94
N SER A 22 1.91 -8.01 -0.77
CA SER A 22 1.29 -9.13 -0.07
C SER A 22 2.23 -9.62 1.04
N MET A 23 1.64 -10.11 2.11
CA MET A 23 2.37 -10.61 3.26
C MET A 23 1.61 -11.76 3.89
N GLU A 24 2.32 -12.83 4.24
CA GLU A 24 1.73 -13.95 4.98
C GLU A 24 1.78 -13.64 6.47
N VAL A 25 0.64 -13.78 7.14
CA VAL A 25 0.53 -13.61 8.58
C VAL A 25 0.24 -14.97 9.20
N ILE A 26 0.97 -15.30 10.25
CA ILE A 26 0.83 -16.55 10.99
C ILE A 26 0.31 -16.22 12.37
N ASP A 27 -0.86 -16.79 12.72
CA ASP A 27 -1.40 -16.71 14.08
C ASP A 27 -1.04 -18.00 14.80
N GLU A 28 -0.05 -17.91 15.70
CA GLU A 28 0.44 -19.07 16.45
C GLU A 28 -0.57 -19.59 17.48
N ILE A 29 -1.44 -18.73 17.98
CA ILE A 29 -2.42 -19.08 18.99
C ILE A 29 -3.52 -19.95 18.38
N GLU A 30 -4.01 -19.56 17.20
CA GLU A 30 -5.07 -20.29 16.50
C GLU A 30 -4.55 -21.27 15.45
N ASP A 31 -3.24 -21.31 15.26
CA ASP A 31 -2.56 -22.14 14.25
C ASP A 31 -3.16 -21.91 12.84
N THR A 32 -3.38 -20.64 12.53
CA THR A 32 -3.93 -20.23 11.23
C THR A 32 -2.93 -19.39 10.46
N ARG A 33 -3.06 -19.43 9.14
CA ARG A 33 -2.28 -18.60 8.23
C ARG A 33 -3.22 -17.88 7.28
N TYR A 34 -2.90 -16.61 7.00
CA TYR A 34 -3.64 -15.87 5.98
C TYR A 34 -2.72 -14.90 5.27
N THR A 35 -3.12 -14.52 4.06
CA THR A 35 -2.41 -13.51 3.29
C THR A 35 -3.13 -12.18 3.45
N THR A 36 -2.38 -11.14 3.76
CA THR A 36 -2.89 -9.78 3.82
C THR A 36 -2.20 -8.93 2.76
N TYR A 37 -2.85 -7.85 2.37
CA TYR A 37 -2.39 -6.96 1.31
C TYR A 37 -2.26 -5.56 1.84
N GLY A 38 -1.32 -4.83 1.29
CA GLY A 38 -1.06 -3.47 1.70
C GLY A 38 -0.36 -2.68 0.61
N LEU A 39 0.26 -1.59 1.01
CA LEU A 39 0.98 -0.74 0.08
C LEU A 39 2.27 -0.22 0.70
N ARG A 40 3.22 0.10 -0.15
CA ARG A 40 4.47 0.71 0.22
C ARG A 40 4.84 1.75 -0.82
N VAL A 41 5.24 2.93 -0.37
CA VAL A 41 5.69 4.00 -1.26
C VAL A 41 7.17 4.21 -1.04
N THR A 42 7.92 4.18 -2.15
CA THR A 42 9.36 4.41 -2.13
C THR A 42 9.70 5.60 -3.02
N ASP A 43 10.78 6.30 -2.67
CA ASP A 43 11.32 7.36 -3.51
C ASP A 43 12.25 6.77 -4.58
N GLN A 44 12.87 7.62 -5.38
CA GLN A 44 13.74 7.18 -6.46
C GLN A 44 15.07 6.60 -5.97
N ALA A 45 15.45 6.90 -4.74
CA ALA A 45 16.62 6.30 -4.10
C ALA A 45 16.30 4.92 -3.50
N GLY A 46 15.02 4.50 -3.54
CA GLY A 46 14.59 3.24 -2.97
C GLY A 46 14.25 3.30 -1.49
N GLU A 47 14.22 4.49 -0.90
CA GLU A 47 13.86 4.66 0.50
C GLU A 47 12.34 4.63 0.67
N ILE A 48 11.90 3.96 1.73
CA ILE A 48 10.48 3.86 2.06
C ILE A 48 10.04 5.18 2.70
N VAL A 49 9.07 5.85 2.08
CA VAL A 49 8.51 7.10 2.60
C VAL A 49 7.14 6.89 3.26
N PHE A 50 6.48 5.77 2.96
CA PHE A 50 5.23 5.36 3.60
C PHE A 50 5.03 3.87 3.42
N ALA A 51 4.49 3.19 4.43
CA ALA A 51 4.14 1.79 4.32
C ALA A 51 2.95 1.47 5.21
N ALA A 52 2.00 0.70 4.67
CA ALA A 52 0.89 0.11 5.39
C ALA A 52 0.70 -1.30 4.83
N LEU A 53 1.32 -2.29 5.47
CA LEU A 53 1.47 -3.62 4.88
C LEU A 53 0.33 -4.58 5.20
N ASP A 54 -0.44 -4.30 6.25
CA ASP A 54 -1.57 -5.14 6.68
C ASP A 54 -2.85 -4.32 6.63
N VAL A 55 -3.35 -4.07 5.42
CA VAL A 55 -4.54 -3.24 5.21
C VAL A 55 -5.80 -4.09 5.17
N ASP A 56 -5.81 -5.11 4.32
CA ASP A 56 -7.00 -5.94 4.13
C ASP A 56 -6.60 -7.28 3.51
N THR A 57 -7.40 -8.30 3.75
CA THR A 57 -7.19 -9.63 3.18
C THR A 57 -7.73 -9.75 1.75
N ARG A 58 -8.41 -8.72 1.25
CA ARG A 58 -8.94 -8.69 -0.11
C ARG A 58 -8.00 -7.88 -1.02
N MET A 59 -7.32 -8.57 -1.91
CA MET A 59 -6.35 -7.94 -2.80
C MET A 59 -6.98 -6.82 -3.64
N GLU A 60 -8.13 -7.07 -4.24
CA GLU A 60 -8.80 -6.11 -5.12
C GLU A 60 -9.19 -4.83 -4.38
N TYR A 61 -9.53 -4.95 -3.10
CA TYR A 61 -9.87 -3.80 -2.27
C TYR A 61 -8.68 -2.86 -2.08
N VAL A 62 -7.52 -3.43 -1.77
CA VAL A 62 -6.28 -2.65 -1.60
C VAL A 62 -5.78 -2.14 -2.95
N GLN A 63 -5.84 -2.98 -3.98
CA GLN A 63 -5.44 -2.59 -5.33
C GLN A 63 -6.22 -1.38 -5.83
N ARG A 64 -7.52 -1.35 -5.58
CA ARG A 64 -8.36 -0.20 -5.96
C ARG A 64 -7.91 1.08 -5.29
N PHE A 65 -7.57 1.01 -4.00
CA PHE A 65 -7.06 2.17 -3.27
C PHE A 65 -5.76 2.68 -3.89
N VAL A 66 -4.82 1.78 -4.15
CA VAL A 66 -3.53 2.11 -4.76
C VAL A 66 -3.73 2.76 -6.14
N GLU A 67 -4.62 2.18 -6.95
CA GLU A 67 -4.94 2.73 -8.28
C GLU A 67 -5.56 4.12 -8.20
N LEU A 68 -6.49 4.33 -7.26
CA LEU A 68 -7.10 5.64 -7.06
C LEU A 68 -6.08 6.70 -6.65
N CYS A 69 -5.18 6.35 -5.75
CA CYS A 69 -4.12 7.26 -5.31
C CYS A 69 -3.17 7.61 -6.47
N SER A 70 -2.80 6.61 -7.26
CA SER A 70 -1.92 6.81 -8.42
C SER A 70 -2.58 7.69 -9.47
N GLN A 71 -3.86 7.45 -9.79
CA GLN A 71 -4.60 8.21 -10.81
C GLN A 71 -4.83 9.66 -10.40
N ASN A 72 -4.96 9.94 -9.11
CA ASN A 72 -5.27 11.26 -8.59
C ASN A 72 -4.06 12.00 -8.03
N ASP A 73 -2.85 11.44 -8.21
CA ASP A 73 -1.61 12.02 -7.70
C ASP A 73 -1.71 12.41 -6.22
N ALA A 74 -2.21 11.46 -5.41
CA ALA A 74 -2.41 11.70 -3.99
C ALA A 74 -1.09 12.05 -3.28
N SER A 75 -1.15 13.05 -2.40
CA SER A 75 0.02 13.46 -1.63
C SER A 75 0.36 12.41 -0.57
N VAL A 76 1.64 12.08 -0.45
CA VAL A 76 2.12 11.11 0.56
C VAL A 76 1.74 11.56 1.97
N ILE A 77 1.77 12.85 2.25
CA ILE A 77 1.40 13.41 3.56
C ILE A 77 -0.05 13.06 3.91
N HIS A 78 -0.93 12.94 2.92
CA HIS A 78 -2.35 12.67 3.12
C HIS A 78 -2.70 11.18 3.02
N LEU A 79 -1.75 10.32 2.64
CA LEU A 79 -2.03 8.89 2.49
C LEU A 79 -2.59 8.23 3.76
N PRO A 80 -2.07 8.51 4.97
CA PRO A 80 -2.65 7.91 6.17
C PRO A 80 -4.12 8.27 6.37
N ASP A 81 -4.48 9.53 6.13
CA ASP A 81 -5.86 10.00 6.27
C ASP A 81 -6.77 9.42 5.18
N LEU A 82 -6.26 9.37 3.95
CA LEU A 82 -7.00 8.80 2.83
C LEU A 82 -7.27 7.31 3.04
N LEU A 83 -6.27 6.59 3.55
CA LEU A 83 -6.41 5.17 3.83
C LEU A 83 -7.42 4.92 4.94
N GLU A 84 -7.38 5.72 6.01
CA GLU A 84 -8.33 5.64 7.12
C GLU A 84 -9.75 5.87 6.61
N ASP A 85 -9.97 6.89 5.78
CA ASP A 85 -11.26 7.17 5.18
C ASP A 85 -11.73 6.03 4.26
N TYR A 86 -10.81 5.43 3.52
CA TYR A 86 -11.13 4.31 2.62
C TYR A 86 -11.57 3.07 3.37
N LEU A 87 -10.93 2.81 4.50
CA LEU A 87 -11.25 1.64 5.34
C LEU A 87 -12.57 1.83 6.13
N GLY A 88 -13.05 3.03 6.21
CA GLY A 88 -14.29 3.36 6.91
C GLY A 88 -14.05 3.71 8.33
#